data_33cf4772f79f6ec2738d2dd26a2e35f6
#
_entry.id   33cf4772f79f6ec2738d2dd26a2e35f6
#
_cell.length_a   1.000
_cell.length_b   1.000
_cell.length_c   1.000
_cell.angle_alpha   90.00
_cell.angle_beta   90.00
_cell.angle_gamma   90.00
#
_symmetry.space_group_name_H-M   'P 1'
#
loop_
_entity.id
_entity.type
_entity.pdbx_description
1 polymer ?
#
loop_
_entity_poly.entity_id
_entity_poly.type
_entity_poly.pdbx_seq_one_letter_code
_entity_poly.pdbx_strand_id
1 'polypeptide(L)'
;MKTLELTSDVVFKSFMLSDNTKNYKARLFSLITGIKEEDLKKAKYTSQELKNANKNHKTYKTDIIVEVDNHIINIEMNKEYYDGVIEKNSSYYSKLRSEILTHGDNYVDLKKIIQINIDDFHKYKGNKLIYEFKMREKDTLEVEDEFVVSYHVDLKYLDGKCYNEEEIERLLRIFTEENIDSLRGDKIMDEAIDELERISRDTGIIGLYDAEVVERKVYNSKMMYAEKIGMEKGMEKGMEKGMEKGMEKGMEKGMEKGFKQRNKEIVNNMLKENMPIDIICKITGLNEKEINDLKD
;
A
#
# COMPACT_ATOMS: atom_id res chain seq x y z
N MET A 1 -23.41 -23.64 2.60
CA MET A 1 -23.53 -22.91 1.29
C MET A 1 -22.34 -21.98 1.18
N LYS A 2 -21.74 -21.80 0.01
CA LYS A 2 -20.63 -20.84 -0.09
C LYS A 2 -21.21 -19.42 -0.04
N THR A 3 -20.80 -18.64 0.93
CA THR A 3 -21.19 -17.24 1.08
C THR A 3 -20.35 -16.34 0.16
N LEU A 4 -20.85 -15.14 -0.12
CA LEU A 4 -20.08 -14.09 -0.78
C LEU A 4 -18.99 -13.57 0.16
N GLU A 5 -17.90 -13.11 -0.41
CA GLU A 5 -16.76 -12.57 0.37
C GLU A 5 -17.14 -11.25 1.05
N LEU A 6 -17.06 -11.20 2.37
CA LEU A 6 -17.37 -10.00 3.16
C LEU A 6 -16.36 -8.86 2.89
N THR A 7 -15.20 -9.15 2.31
CA THR A 7 -14.21 -8.15 1.87
C THR A 7 -14.56 -7.44 0.56
N SER A 8 -15.66 -7.84 -0.13
CA SER A 8 -16.21 -7.13 -1.28
C SER A 8 -16.93 -5.85 -0.84
N ASP A 9 -16.76 -4.75 -1.58
CA ASP A 9 -17.38 -3.45 -1.28
C ASP A 9 -18.91 -3.54 -1.12
N VAL A 10 -19.56 -4.22 -2.05
CA VAL A 10 -21.03 -4.38 -2.05
C VAL A 10 -21.51 -5.20 -0.86
N VAL A 11 -20.85 -6.32 -0.58
CA VAL A 11 -21.22 -7.22 0.52
C VAL A 11 -20.93 -6.56 1.87
N PHE A 12 -19.76 -5.94 2.02
CA PHE A 12 -19.37 -5.22 3.22
C PHE A 12 -20.36 -4.11 3.59
N LYS A 13 -20.71 -3.26 2.61
CA LYS A 13 -21.70 -2.19 2.83
C LYS A 13 -23.06 -2.75 3.20
N SER A 14 -23.54 -3.76 2.49
CA SER A 14 -24.83 -4.39 2.79
C SER A 14 -24.85 -4.98 4.19
N PHE A 15 -23.77 -5.63 4.62
CA PHE A 15 -23.63 -6.23 5.93
C PHE A 15 -23.55 -5.16 7.04
N MET A 16 -22.72 -4.13 6.85
CA MET A 16 -22.54 -3.05 7.84
C MET A 16 -23.76 -2.14 7.97
N LEU A 17 -24.56 -2.00 6.93
CA LEU A 17 -25.79 -1.19 6.97
C LEU A 17 -27.00 -1.97 7.50
N SER A 18 -26.94 -3.30 7.56
CA SER A 18 -28.04 -4.13 8.07
C SER A 18 -28.28 -3.96 9.57
N ASP A 19 -29.53 -3.87 9.98
CA ASP A 19 -29.92 -3.88 11.39
C ASP A 19 -29.71 -5.26 12.04
N ASN A 20 -29.73 -6.34 11.28
CA ASN A 20 -29.52 -7.69 11.78
C ASN A 20 -28.09 -7.93 12.29
N THR A 21 -27.11 -7.13 11.82
CA THR A 21 -25.73 -7.18 12.29
C THR A 21 -25.43 -6.20 13.44
N LYS A 22 -26.44 -5.56 13.99
CA LYS A 22 -26.29 -4.49 14.99
C LYS A 22 -25.48 -4.93 16.21
N ASN A 23 -25.75 -6.09 16.76
CA ASN A 23 -25.03 -6.61 17.93
C ASN A 23 -23.57 -6.92 17.58
N TYR A 24 -23.35 -7.56 16.43
CA TYR A 24 -22.01 -7.90 15.94
C TYR A 24 -21.13 -6.66 15.73
N LYS A 25 -21.58 -5.69 14.93
CA LYS A 25 -20.80 -4.49 14.64
C LYS A 25 -20.57 -3.62 15.88
N ALA A 26 -21.55 -3.50 16.77
CA ALA A 26 -21.38 -2.78 18.02
C ALA A 26 -20.31 -3.44 18.92
N ARG A 27 -20.31 -4.77 19.02
CA ARG A 27 -19.31 -5.53 19.76
C ARG A 27 -17.92 -5.41 19.15
N LEU A 28 -17.81 -5.61 17.84
CA LEU A 28 -16.54 -5.51 17.11
C LEU A 28 -15.91 -4.11 17.29
N PHE A 29 -16.66 -3.06 17.03
CA PHE A 29 -16.12 -1.71 17.12
C PHE A 29 -15.89 -1.25 18.55
N SER A 30 -16.64 -1.77 19.52
CA SER A 30 -16.35 -1.54 20.95
C SER A 30 -14.98 -2.11 21.34
N LEU A 31 -14.65 -3.33 20.87
CA LEU A 31 -13.34 -3.95 21.13
C LEU A 31 -12.18 -3.21 20.45
N ILE A 32 -12.42 -2.62 19.26
CA ILE A 32 -11.38 -1.86 18.54
C ILE A 32 -11.17 -0.47 19.16
N THR A 33 -12.26 0.25 19.49
CA THR A 33 -12.20 1.69 19.81
C THR A 33 -12.29 1.99 21.30
N GLY A 34 -12.79 1.06 22.10
CA GLY A 34 -13.11 1.29 23.52
C GLY A 34 -14.42 2.05 23.74
N ILE A 35 -15.16 2.44 22.70
CA ILE A 35 -16.48 3.06 22.83
C ILE A 35 -17.48 2.01 23.36
N LYS A 36 -18.36 2.45 24.25
CA LYS A 36 -19.34 1.54 24.86
C LYS A 36 -20.24 0.89 23.79
N GLU A 37 -20.41 -0.42 23.91
CA GLU A 37 -21.23 -1.21 23.00
C GLU A 37 -22.67 -0.70 22.89
N GLU A 38 -23.25 -0.25 24.02
CA GLU A 38 -24.62 0.27 24.06
C GLU A 38 -24.80 1.58 23.27
N ASP A 39 -23.76 2.40 23.17
CA ASP A 39 -23.77 3.63 22.39
C ASP A 39 -23.63 3.28 20.89
N LEU A 40 -22.75 2.35 20.56
CA LEU A 40 -22.59 1.82 19.19
C LEU A 40 -23.84 1.10 18.68
N LYS A 41 -24.61 0.44 19.55
CA LYS A 41 -25.92 -0.14 19.21
C LYS A 41 -26.97 0.91 18.84
N LYS A 42 -26.87 2.11 19.40
CA LYS A 42 -27.79 3.23 19.12
C LYS A 42 -27.31 4.09 17.94
N ALA A 43 -26.07 3.92 17.54
CA ALA A 43 -25.43 4.73 16.51
C ALA A 43 -26.08 4.53 15.13
N LYS A 44 -26.03 5.56 14.32
CA LYS A 44 -26.49 5.55 12.95
C LYS A 44 -25.35 5.16 12.02
N TYR A 45 -25.51 4.06 11.28
CA TYR A 45 -24.58 3.61 10.23
C TYR A 45 -25.07 4.07 8.86
N THR A 46 -24.22 4.75 8.10
CA THR A 46 -24.55 5.26 6.76
C THR A 46 -23.38 5.08 5.81
N SER A 47 -23.68 5.03 4.51
CA SER A 47 -22.67 5.19 3.45
C SER A 47 -22.91 6.51 2.77
N GLN A 48 -21.87 7.35 2.60
CA GLN A 48 -22.03 8.71 2.10
C GLN A 48 -21.02 9.03 1.00
N GLU A 49 -21.45 9.87 0.07
CA GLU A 49 -20.56 10.57 -0.84
C GLU A 49 -20.25 11.95 -0.26
N LEU A 50 -19.01 12.18 0.12
CA LEU A 50 -18.53 13.48 0.56
C LEU A 50 -18.27 14.35 -0.67
N LYS A 51 -19.21 15.24 -0.98
CA LYS A 51 -19.14 16.12 -2.16
C LYS A 51 -18.21 17.30 -1.91
N ASN A 52 -17.38 17.60 -2.89
CA ASN A 52 -16.65 18.87 -2.88
C ASN A 52 -17.51 19.97 -3.51
N ALA A 53 -17.46 21.15 -2.91
CA ALA A 53 -18.11 22.35 -3.45
C ALA A 53 -17.56 22.71 -4.84
N ASN A 54 -16.32 22.35 -5.13
CA ASN A 54 -15.70 22.57 -6.42
C ASN A 54 -15.80 21.29 -7.27
N LYS A 55 -16.47 21.37 -8.44
CA LYS A 55 -16.70 20.26 -9.38
C LYS A 55 -15.41 19.63 -9.94
N ASN A 56 -14.28 20.33 -9.87
CA ASN A 56 -12.99 19.85 -10.33
C ASN A 56 -12.23 19.02 -9.27
N HIS A 57 -12.74 18.93 -8.05
CA HIS A 57 -12.14 18.12 -6.99
C HIS A 57 -12.75 16.73 -6.96
N LYS A 58 -11.90 15.74 -6.60
CA LYS A 58 -12.30 14.34 -6.47
C LYS A 58 -13.43 14.20 -5.44
N THR A 59 -14.50 13.51 -5.79
CA THR A 59 -15.53 13.10 -4.83
C THR A 59 -14.98 11.99 -3.96
N TYR A 60 -15.16 12.09 -2.64
CA TYR A 60 -14.80 11.04 -1.71
C TYR A 60 -16.03 10.18 -1.43
N LYS A 61 -15.90 8.89 -1.65
CA LYS A 61 -16.94 7.90 -1.37
C LYS A 61 -16.46 7.03 -0.23
N THR A 62 -17.02 7.25 0.96
CA THR A 62 -16.70 6.47 2.15
C THR A 62 -17.48 5.18 2.14
N ASP A 63 -16.91 4.11 2.72
CA ASP A 63 -17.64 2.86 2.82
C ASP A 63 -18.73 2.98 3.88
N ILE A 64 -18.36 3.21 5.13
CA ILE A 64 -19.32 3.35 6.24
C ILE A 64 -18.92 4.51 7.15
N ILE A 65 -19.89 5.36 7.47
CA ILE A 65 -19.77 6.38 8.52
C ILE A 65 -20.70 6.03 9.65
N VAL A 66 -20.18 6.11 10.88
CA VAL A 66 -20.95 5.89 12.11
C VAL A 66 -20.90 7.16 12.95
N GLU A 67 -22.07 7.68 13.25
CA GLU A 67 -22.21 8.80 14.20
C GLU A 67 -22.62 8.25 15.55
N VAL A 68 -21.78 8.42 16.55
CA VAL A 68 -21.99 7.93 17.91
C VAL A 68 -21.46 8.92 18.92
N ASP A 69 -22.34 9.42 19.80
CA ASP A 69 -22.00 10.37 20.86
C ASP A 69 -21.11 11.51 20.33
N ASN A 70 -19.95 11.72 20.91
CA ASN A 70 -18.98 12.75 20.52
C ASN A 70 -17.96 12.26 19.45
N HIS A 71 -18.31 11.21 18.68
CA HIS A 71 -17.41 10.63 17.69
C HIS A 71 -18.06 10.51 16.32
N ILE A 72 -17.23 10.62 15.29
CA ILE A 72 -17.54 10.16 13.94
C ILE A 72 -16.53 9.09 13.60
N ILE A 73 -16.99 7.89 13.28
CA ILE A 73 -16.15 6.77 12.90
C ILE A 73 -16.29 6.58 11.39
N ASN A 74 -15.18 6.69 10.66
CA ASN A 74 -15.11 6.27 9.26
C ASN A 74 -14.51 4.86 9.20
N ILE A 75 -15.20 3.94 8.54
CA ILE A 75 -14.76 2.55 8.39
C ILE A 75 -14.56 2.29 6.91
N GLU A 76 -13.36 1.87 6.55
CA GLU A 76 -12.95 1.53 5.18
C GLU A 76 -12.54 0.07 5.09
N MET A 77 -13.05 -0.65 4.08
CA MET A 77 -12.59 -1.99 3.72
C MET A 77 -11.57 -1.90 2.59
N ASN A 78 -10.31 -2.26 2.86
CA ASN A 78 -9.24 -2.25 1.89
C ASN A 78 -8.86 -3.68 1.51
N LYS A 79 -9.30 -4.15 0.35
CA LYS A 79 -9.06 -5.53 -0.09
C LYS A 79 -7.66 -5.77 -0.62
N GLU A 80 -7.05 -4.77 -1.26
CA GLU A 80 -5.74 -4.89 -1.89
C GLU A 80 -4.86 -3.71 -1.50
N TYR A 81 -3.56 -3.99 -1.27
CA TYR A 81 -2.58 -2.93 -1.09
C TYR A 81 -2.25 -2.27 -2.42
N TYR A 82 -2.18 -0.95 -2.44
CA TYR A 82 -1.61 -0.16 -3.53
C TYR A 82 -0.93 1.09 -2.98
N ASP A 83 0.03 1.61 -3.72
CA ASP A 83 0.68 2.87 -3.35
C ASP A 83 -0.34 4.00 -3.35
N GLY A 84 -0.45 4.69 -2.21
CA GLY A 84 -1.44 5.75 -2.01
C GLY A 84 -2.69 5.37 -1.20
N VAL A 85 -2.85 4.11 -0.75
CA VAL A 85 -4.00 3.71 0.09
C VAL A 85 -4.05 4.48 1.41
N ILE A 86 -2.90 4.82 1.99
CA ILE A 86 -2.82 5.61 3.23
C ILE A 86 -3.18 7.07 2.97
N GLU A 87 -2.65 7.63 1.90
CA GLU A 87 -2.96 9.00 1.46
C GLU A 87 -4.46 9.13 1.15
N LYS A 88 -5.06 8.10 0.53
CA LYS A 88 -6.51 8.02 0.34
C LYS A 88 -7.23 8.10 1.69
N ASN A 89 -6.87 7.22 2.63
CA ASN A 89 -7.52 7.15 3.95
C ASN A 89 -7.31 8.45 4.76
N SER A 90 -6.10 9.04 4.68
CA SER A 90 -5.80 10.34 5.29
C SER A 90 -6.64 11.48 4.70
N SER A 91 -6.89 11.43 3.40
CA SER A 91 -7.74 12.42 2.72
C SER A 91 -9.19 12.34 3.19
N TYR A 92 -9.69 11.15 3.50
CA TYR A 92 -11.06 10.97 3.99
C TYR A 92 -11.27 11.61 5.35
N TYR A 93 -10.41 11.32 6.34
CA TYR A 93 -10.58 11.95 7.64
C TYR A 93 -10.37 13.47 7.60
N SER A 94 -9.44 13.97 6.76
CA SER A 94 -9.23 15.41 6.57
C SER A 94 -10.48 16.08 6.00
N LYS A 95 -11.15 15.43 5.06
CA LYS A 95 -12.41 15.90 4.47
C LYS A 95 -13.53 15.89 5.51
N LEU A 96 -13.69 14.78 6.26
CA LEU A 96 -14.66 14.70 7.34
C LEU A 96 -14.44 15.80 8.38
N ARG A 97 -13.18 16.04 8.78
CA ARG A 97 -12.84 17.13 9.71
C ARG A 97 -13.28 18.49 9.18
N SER A 98 -13.09 18.75 7.89
CA SER A 98 -13.50 20.01 7.27
C SER A 98 -15.03 20.17 7.19
N GLU A 99 -15.79 19.08 7.12
CA GLU A 99 -17.26 19.11 7.06
C GLU A 99 -17.93 19.24 8.42
N ILE A 100 -17.26 18.81 9.48
CA ILE A 100 -17.75 18.98 10.86
C ILE A 100 -17.71 20.45 11.30
N LEU A 101 -16.76 21.23 10.75
CA LEU A 101 -16.59 22.65 11.07
C LEU A 101 -17.63 23.47 10.31
N THR A 102 -18.63 23.96 11.02
CA THR A 102 -19.56 24.97 10.50
C THR A 102 -19.22 26.37 11.01
N HIS A 103 -19.65 27.39 10.31
CA HIS A 103 -19.35 28.76 10.69
C HIS A 103 -20.03 29.11 12.01
N GLY A 104 -19.25 29.41 13.05
CA GLY A 104 -19.73 29.77 14.40
C GLY A 104 -19.62 28.64 15.42
N ASP A 105 -19.14 27.47 15.05
CA ASP A 105 -18.92 26.38 16.00
C ASP A 105 -17.76 26.69 16.96
N ASN A 106 -17.91 26.20 18.19
CA ASN A 106 -16.84 26.23 19.18
C ASN A 106 -15.90 25.02 18.93
N TYR A 107 -14.61 25.25 18.77
CA TYR A 107 -13.62 24.19 18.52
C TYR A 107 -13.58 23.11 19.63
N VAL A 108 -13.98 23.47 20.86
CA VAL A 108 -13.99 22.51 21.98
C VAL A 108 -15.10 21.46 21.85
N ASP A 109 -16.17 21.78 21.13
CA ASP A 109 -17.35 20.92 20.98
C ASP A 109 -17.29 20.04 19.71
N LEU A 110 -16.17 20.09 18.98
CA LEU A 110 -16.02 19.28 17.76
C LEU A 110 -15.97 17.79 18.08
N LYS A 111 -16.72 17.02 17.29
CA LYS A 111 -16.68 15.55 17.37
C LYS A 111 -15.29 15.01 17.03
N LYS A 112 -14.82 14.04 17.78
CA LYS A 112 -13.58 13.31 17.49
C LYS A 112 -13.76 12.39 16.29
N ILE A 113 -12.73 12.25 15.46
CA ILE A 113 -12.76 11.36 14.30
C ILE A 113 -11.96 10.11 14.59
N ILE A 114 -12.57 8.97 14.37
CA ILE A 114 -11.93 7.66 14.42
C ILE A 114 -11.94 7.07 12.99
N GLN A 115 -10.75 6.79 12.49
CA GLN A 115 -10.58 6.09 11.21
C GLN A 115 -10.29 4.62 11.49
N ILE A 116 -11.13 3.71 10.99
CA ILE A 116 -10.92 2.26 11.06
C ILE A 116 -10.68 1.76 9.65
N ASN A 117 -9.52 1.18 9.41
CA ASN A 117 -9.15 0.55 8.16
C ASN A 117 -9.11 -0.97 8.39
N ILE A 118 -9.96 -1.72 7.71
CA ILE A 118 -9.96 -3.17 7.71
C ILE A 118 -9.16 -3.57 6.46
N ASP A 119 -7.93 -4.06 6.68
CA ASP A 119 -6.95 -4.28 5.62
C ASP A 119 -6.77 -5.79 5.36
N ASP A 120 -7.11 -6.28 4.16
CA ASP A 120 -6.90 -7.67 3.73
C ASP A 120 -5.48 -7.87 3.15
N PHE A 121 -4.50 -7.19 3.75
CA PHE A 121 -3.08 -7.27 3.41
C PHE A 121 -2.20 -6.86 4.58
N HIS A 122 -0.95 -7.35 4.61
CA HIS A 122 0.07 -6.87 5.54
C HIS A 122 0.63 -5.52 5.07
N LYS A 123 0.60 -4.53 5.95
CA LYS A 123 1.25 -3.24 5.70
C LYS A 123 2.41 -2.97 6.64
N TYR A 124 2.24 -3.25 7.90
CA TYR A 124 3.20 -2.90 8.95
C TYR A 124 4.09 -4.09 9.30
N LYS A 125 5.35 -3.83 9.63
CA LYS A 125 6.34 -4.88 9.97
C LYS A 125 6.08 -5.58 11.32
N GLY A 126 5.24 -5.00 12.18
CA GLY A 126 4.85 -5.62 13.44
C GLY A 126 3.87 -6.77 13.18
N ASN A 127 3.96 -7.84 13.94
CA ASN A 127 3.02 -8.96 13.87
C ASN A 127 1.87 -8.73 14.87
N LYS A 128 0.95 -7.82 14.55
CA LYS A 128 -0.20 -7.44 15.37
C LYS A 128 -1.48 -7.47 14.55
N LEU A 129 -2.58 -7.89 15.18
CA LEU A 129 -3.91 -7.82 14.58
C LEU A 129 -4.40 -6.37 14.41
N ILE A 130 -4.14 -5.51 15.38
CA ILE A 130 -4.59 -4.12 15.38
C ILE A 130 -3.41 -3.20 15.65
N TYR A 131 -3.27 -2.19 14.80
CA TYR A 131 -2.34 -1.07 14.96
C TYR A 131 -3.13 0.19 15.24
N GLU A 132 -2.76 0.90 16.31
CA GLU A 132 -3.34 2.19 16.68
C GLU A 132 -2.33 3.30 16.42
N PHE A 133 -2.76 4.36 15.73
CA PHE A 133 -1.95 5.54 15.43
C PHE A 133 -2.61 6.78 16.00
N LYS A 134 -1.83 7.54 16.78
CA LYS A 134 -2.18 8.83 17.39
C LYS A 134 -1.03 9.81 17.20
N MET A 135 -1.35 11.10 17.18
CA MET A 135 -0.32 12.14 17.22
C MET A 135 0.30 12.22 18.62
N ARG A 136 1.61 12.05 18.67
CA ARG A 136 2.36 12.09 19.93
C ARG A 136 3.64 12.89 19.78
N GLU A 137 4.05 13.55 20.86
CA GLU A 137 5.38 14.08 20.97
C GLU A 137 6.41 12.93 20.90
N LYS A 138 7.50 13.15 20.17
CA LYS A 138 8.43 12.08 19.78
C LYS A 138 9.18 11.46 20.96
N ASP A 139 9.60 12.28 21.94
CA ASP A 139 10.51 11.86 23.00
C ASP A 139 9.73 11.53 24.29
N THR A 140 8.71 12.31 24.65
CA THR A 140 7.89 12.11 25.84
C THR A 140 6.72 11.17 25.63
N LEU A 141 6.34 10.91 24.36
CA LEU A 141 5.16 10.14 23.96
C LEU A 141 3.83 10.73 24.45
N GLU A 142 3.83 11.97 24.91
CA GLU A 142 2.61 12.68 25.27
C GLU A 142 1.70 12.83 24.05
N VAL A 143 0.42 12.55 24.22
CA VAL A 143 -0.58 12.71 23.17
C VAL A 143 -0.92 14.17 23.05
N GLU A 144 -0.65 14.78 21.89
CA GLU A 144 -0.98 16.17 21.62
C GLU A 144 -2.49 16.35 21.48
N ASP A 145 -3.13 15.45 20.75
CA ASP A 145 -4.53 15.55 20.39
C ASP A 145 -5.10 14.15 20.12
N GLU A 146 -6.23 13.83 20.74
CA GLU A 146 -7.02 12.64 20.43
C GLU A 146 -8.11 12.92 19.38
N PHE A 147 -8.01 14.05 18.67
CA PHE A 147 -9.02 14.45 17.69
C PHE A 147 -9.10 13.49 16.51
N VAL A 148 -7.97 12.92 16.11
CA VAL A 148 -7.90 11.89 15.08
C VAL A 148 -7.13 10.68 15.60
N VAL A 149 -7.81 9.53 15.62
CA VAL A 149 -7.22 8.23 15.91
C VAL A 149 -7.44 7.34 14.73
N SER A 150 -6.39 6.64 14.26
CA SER A 150 -6.48 5.68 13.17
C SER A 150 -6.17 4.28 13.66
N TYR A 151 -7.07 3.35 13.38
CA TYR A 151 -6.89 1.92 13.59
C TYR A 151 -6.71 1.22 12.25
N HIS A 152 -5.75 0.30 12.18
CA HIS A 152 -5.56 -0.62 11.07
C HIS A 152 -5.71 -2.04 11.59
N VAL A 153 -6.70 -2.74 11.08
CA VAL A 153 -6.99 -4.15 11.38
C VAL A 153 -6.39 -4.98 10.26
N ASP A 154 -5.33 -5.72 10.55
CA ASP A 154 -4.61 -6.57 9.60
C ASP A 154 -5.26 -7.96 9.58
N LEU A 155 -6.13 -8.22 8.61
CA LEU A 155 -6.82 -9.51 8.50
C LEU A 155 -5.86 -10.67 8.20
N LYS A 156 -4.73 -10.41 7.52
CA LYS A 156 -3.71 -11.43 7.21
C LYS A 156 -2.98 -11.94 8.46
N TYR A 157 -3.07 -11.21 9.57
CA TYR A 157 -2.61 -11.70 10.87
C TYR A 157 -3.31 -13.01 11.28
N LEU A 158 -4.54 -13.22 10.82
CA LEU A 158 -5.35 -14.40 11.13
C LEU A 158 -4.98 -15.62 10.27
N ASP A 159 -4.26 -15.43 9.16
CA ASP A 159 -3.89 -16.50 8.23
C ASP A 159 -2.99 -17.55 8.92
N GLY A 160 -3.36 -18.81 8.80
CA GLY A 160 -2.59 -19.94 9.32
C GLY A 160 -2.49 -20.05 10.85
N LYS A 161 -3.20 -19.19 11.60
CA LYS A 161 -3.27 -19.28 13.05
C LYS A 161 -4.39 -20.22 13.49
N CYS A 162 -4.07 -21.07 14.46
CA CYS A 162 -5.12 -21.78 15.21
C CYS A 162 -6.02 -20.77 15.92
N TYR A 163 -7.28 -21.15 16.12
CA TYR A 163 -8.22 -20.35 16.88
C TYR A 163 -7.59 -20.01 18.24
N ASN A 164 -7.24 -18.74 18.45
CA ASN A 164 -7.05 -18.21 19.77
C ASN A 164 -8.41 -17.84 20.36
N GLU A 165 -8.55 -17.97 21.66
CA GLU A 165 -9.80 -17.69 22.37
C GLU A 165 -10.15 -16.21 22.48
N GLU A 166 -9.35 -15.31 21.84
CA GLU A 166 -9.64 -13.89 21.86
C GLU A 166 -10.88 -13.56 21.01
N GLU A 167 -11.87 -12.98 21.66
CA GLU A 167 -13.17 -12.66 21.06
C GLU A 167 -13.04 -11.83 19.79
N ILE A 168 -12.12 -10.86 19.76
CA ILE A 168 -11.92 -10.01 18.59
C ILE A 168 -11.41 -10.79 17.37
N GLU A 169 -10.52 -11.76 17.56
CA GLU A 169 -10.05 -12.64 16.48
C GLU A 169 -11.20 -13.42 15.90
N ARG A 170 -12.05 -13.99 16.76
CA ARG A 170 -13.23 -14.75 16.34
C ARG A 170 -14.22 -13.89 15.54
N LEU A 171 -14.50 -12.66 15.99
CA LEU A 171 -15.37 -11.73 15.26
C LEU A 171 -14.79 -11.39 13.88
N LEU A 172 -13.47 -11.16 13.79
CA LEU A 172 -12.81 -10.78 12.52
C LEU A 172 -12.68 -11.97 11.56
N ARG A 173 -12.70 -13.21 12.01
CA ARG A 173 -12.63 -14.40 11.15
C ARG A 173 -13.81 -14.52 10.17
N ILE A 174 -14.93 -13.87 10.40
CA ILE A 174 -16.04 -13.83 9.43
C ILE A 174 -15.63 -13.22 8.07
N PHE A 175 -14.53 -12.43 8.05
CA PHE A 175 -13.97 -11.84 6.83
C PHE A 175 -13.05 -12.79 6.05
N THR A 176 -12.45 -13.78 6.72
CA THR A 176 -11.36 -14.60 6.17
C THR A 176 -11.66 -16.09 6.14
N GLU A 177 -12.61 -16.57 6.93
CA GLU A 177 -12.89 -18.00 7.08
C GLU A 177 -13.76 -18.52 5.92
N GLU A 178 -13.30 -19.56 5.22
CA GLU A 178 -14.07 -20.19 4.15
C GLU A 178 -15.33 -20.93 4.67
N ASN A 179 -15.21 -21.57 5.84
CA ASN A 179 -16.31 -22.25 6.51
C ASN A 179 -16.82 -21.42 7.68
N ILE A 180 -17.63 -20.40 7.38
CA ILE A 180 -18.16 -19.50 8.42
C ILE A 180 -19.06 -20.21 9.45
N ASP A 181 -19.64 -21.37 9.11
CA ASP A 181 -20.44 -22.15 10.06
C ASP A 181 -19.63 -22.63 11.27
N SER A 182 -18.30 -22.78 11.11
CA SER A 182 -17.39 -23.10 12.22
C SER A 182 -17.29 -22.01 13.28
N LEU A 183 -17.68 -20.78 12.94
CA LEU A 183 -17.67 -19.62 13.83
C LEU A 183 -18.94 -19.49 14.69
N ARG A 184 -19.97 -20.29 14.40
CA ARG A 184 -21.22 -20.32 15.18
C ARG A 184 -20.95 -20.78 16.62
N GLY A 185 -21.77 -20.36 17.55
CA GLY A 185 -21.69 -20.81 18.95
C GLY A 185 -22.14 -19.77 19.98
N ASP A 186 -22.49 -18.57 19.53
CA ASP A 186 -23.18 -17.58 20.34
C ASP A 186 -24.09 -16.70 19.46
N LYS A 187 -25.03 -16.04 20.12
CA LYS A 187 -26.07 -15.27 19.46
C LYS A 187 -25.51 -14.17 18.53
N ILE A 188 -24.39 -13.52 18.87
CA ILE A 188 -23.81 -12.42 18.08
C ILE A 188 -23.27 -12.95 16.75
N MET A 189 -22.50 -14.03 16.81
CA MET A 189 -21.97 -14.66 15.61
C MET A 189 -23.05 -15.32 14.76
N ASP A 190 -24.01 -15.99 15.41
CA ASP A 190 -25.11 -16.66 14.71
C ASP A 190 -25.95 -15.65 13.91
N GLU A 191 -26.33 -14.50 14.52
CA GLU A 191 -27.05 -13.43 13.84
C GLU A 191 -26.23 -12.84 12.67
N ALA A 192 -24.93 -12.66 12.86
CA ALA A 192 -24.03 -12.13 11.82
C ALA A 192 -23.89 -13.10 10.63
N ILE A 193 -23.72 -14.39 10.91
CA ILE A 193 -23.60 -15.43 9.88
C ILE A 193 -24.92 -15.59 9.12
N ASP A 194 -26.05 -15.61 9.81
CA ASP A 194 -27.38 -15.70 9.19
C ASP A 194 -27.61 -14.52 8.24
N GLU A 195 -27.19 -13.33 8.63
CA GLU A 195 -27.29 -12.15 7.77
C GLU A 195 -26.37 -12.22 6.55
N LEU A 196 -25.13 -12.67 6.72
CA LEU A 196 -24.20 -12.86 5.59
C LEU A 196 -24.72 -13.90 4.61
N GLU A 197 -25.32 -14.98 5.10
CA GLU A 197 -25.99 -15.96 4.25
C GLU A 197 -27.22 -15.38 3.53
N ARG A 198 -28.02 -14.55 4.20
CA ARG A 198 -29.16 -13.86 3.60
C ARG A 198 -28.71 -12.94 2.46
N ILE A 199 -27.69 -12.14 2.70
CA ILE A 199 -27.06 -11.24 1.70
C ILE A 199 -26.54 -12.07 0.52
N SER A 200 -25.93 -13.21 0.79
CA SER A 200 -25.37 -14.10 -0.24
C SER A 200 -26.43 -14.79 -1.11
N ARG A 201 -27.71 -14.73 -0.74
CA ARG A 201 -28.86 -15.24 -1.52
C ARG A 201 -29.61 -14.14 -2.26
N ASP A 202 -29.31 -12.87 -1.98
CA ASP A 202 -29.96 -11.73 -2.62
C ASP A 202 -29.46 -11.57 -4.06
N THR A 203 -30.37 -11.75 -5.03
CA THR A 203 -30.03 -11.72 -6.46
C THR A 203 -29.52 -10.36 -6.93
N GLY A 204 -29.98 -9.27 -6.30
CA GLY A 204 -29.49 -7.92 -6.60
C GLY A 204 -28.05 -7.74 -6.13
N ILE A 205 -27.74 -8.22 -4.94
CA ILE A 205 -26.38 -8.17 -4.38
C ILE A 205 -25.42 -9.07 -5.17
N ILE A 206 -25.87 -10.29 -5.53
CA ILE A 206 -25.09 -11.21 -6.37
C ILE A 206 -24.71 -10.54 -7.70
N GLY A 207 -25.66 -9.90 -8.37
CA GLY A 207 -25.37 -9.22 -9.63
C GLY A 207 -24.36 -8.07 -9.50
N LEU A 208 -24.40 -7.30 -8.42
CA LEU A 208 -23.44 -6.24 -8.13
C LEU A 208 -22.07 -6.82 -7.75
N TYR A 209 -22.02 -7.88 -6.98
CA TYR A 209 -20.80 -8.59 -6.63
C TYR A 209 -20.11 -9.16 -7.87
N ASP A 210 -20.85 -9.80 -8.76
CA ASP A 210 -20.30 -10.33 -10.01
C ASP A 210 -19.73 -9.22 -10.89
N ALA A 211 -20.41 -8.06 -10.95
CA ALA A 211 -19.90 -6.88 -11.67
C ALA A 211 -18.59 -6.37 -11.07
N GLU A 212 -18.50 -6.26 -9.75
CA GLU A 212 -17.26 -5.88 -9.03
C GLU A 212 -16.11 -6.86 -9.31
N VAL A 213 -16.39 -8.17 -9.30
CA VAL A 213 -15.38 -9.20 -9.62
C VAL A 213 -14.88 -9.07 -11.06
N VAL A 214 -15.77 -8.80 -12.02
CA VAL A 214 -15.38 -8.60 -13.42
C VAL A 214 -14.55 -7.34 -13.57
N GLU A 215 -14.95 -6.21 -12.98
CA GLU A 215 -14.21 -4.95 -13.02
C GLU A 215 -12.79 -5.11 -12.47
N ARG A 216 -12.65 -5.79 -11.33
CA ARG A 216 -11.35 -6.10 -10.73
C ARG A 216 -10.47 -6.95 -11.64
N LYS A 217 -11.00 -8.00 -12.25
CA LYS A 217 -10.27 -8.83 -13.22
C LYS A 217 -9.75 -8.01 -14.41
N VAL A 218 -10.58 -7.10 -14.92
CA VAL A 218 -10.19 -6.19 -16.02
C VAL A 218 -9.09 -5.23 -15.56
N TYR A 219 -9.24 -4.65 -14.38
CA TYR A 219 -8.22 -3.76 -13.80
C TYR A 219 -6.87 -4.48 -13.62
N ASN A 220 -6.87 -5.66 -12.99
CA ASN A 220 -5.65 -6.44 -12.77
C ASN A 220 -4.98 -6.84 -14.09
N SER A 221 -5.77 -7.20 -15.10
CA SER A 221 -5.24 -7.50 -16.45
C SER A 221 -4.57 -6.27 -17.08
N LYS A 222 -5.14 -5.08 -16.92
CA LYS A 222 -4.54 -3.83 -17.40
C LYS A 222 -3.25 -3.50 -16.67
N MET A 223 -3.20 -3.71 -15.34
CA MET A 223 -1.99 -3.49 -14.54
C MET A 223 -0.87 -4.43 -14.95
N MET A 224 -1.13 -5.74 -15.09
CA MET A 224 -0.15 -6.73 -15.58
C MET A 224 0.39 -6.35 -16.96
N TYR A 225 -0.48 -5.89 -17.86
CA TYR A 225 -0.06 -5.43 -19.17
C TYR A 225 0.85 -4.20 -19.12
N ALA A 226 0.50 -3.21 -18.28
CA ALA A 226 1.31 -2.01 -18.10
C ALA A 226 2.68 -2.33 -17.49
N GLU A 227 2.73 -3.23 -16.51
CA GLU A 227 3.97 -3.72 -15.91
C GLU A 227 4.86 -4.42 -16.95
N LYS A 228 4.28 -5.31 -17.76
CA LYS A 228 5.00 -5.99 -18.85
C LYS A 228 5.63 -4.99 -19.83
N ILE A 229 4.85 -4.00 -20.29
CA ILE A 229 5.37 -2.95 -21.18
C ILE A 229 6.45 -2.11 -20.51
N GLY A 230 6.28 -1.81 -19.22
CA GLY A 230 7.29 -1.09 -18.43
C GLY A 230 8.62 -1.86 -18.34
N MET A 231 8.53 -3.17 -18.10
CA MET A 231 9.68 -4.07 -18.02
C MET A 231 10.40 -4.20 -19.38
N GLU A 232 9.64 -4.40 -20.47
CA GLU A 232 10.18 -4.46 -21.83
C GLU A 232 10.94 -3.17 -22.21
N LYS A 233 10.33 -2.00 -21.99
CA LYS A 233 10.96 -0.71 -22.23
C LYS A 233 12.19 -0.45 -21.34
N GLY A 234 12.13 -0.89 -20.08
CA GLY A 234 13.26 -0.81 -19.15
C GLY A 234 14.44 -1.66 -19.62
N MET A 235 14.16 -2.88 -20.08
CA MET A 235 15.16 -3.81 -20.60
C MET A 235 15.81 -3.29 -21.90
N GLU A 236 15.00 -2.78 -22.83
CA GLU A 236 15.46 -2.18 -24.08
C GLU A 236 16.42 -1.00 -23.83
N LYS A 237 15.98 -0.04 -22.98
CA LYS A 237 16.83 1.12 -22.61
C LYS A 237 18.09 0.72 -21.84
N GLY A 238 18.00 -0.32 -21.00
CA GLY A 238 19.15 -0.85 -20.28
C GLY A 238 20.18 -1.47 -21.21
N MET A 239 19.69 -2.23 -22.20
CA MET A 239 20.52 -2.88 -23.21
C MET A 239 21.21 -1.85 -24.16
N GLU A 240 20.47 -0.84 -24.62
CA GLU A 240 21.00 0.26 -25.45
C GLU A 240 22.12 1.01 -24.71
N LYS A 241 21.87 1.47 -23.48
CA LYS A 241 22.88 2.16 -22.65
C LYS A 241 24.07 1.27 -22.30
N GLY A 242 23.83 -0.02 -22.08
CA GLY A 242 24.90 -1.00 -21.83
C GLY A 242 25.81 -1.18 -23.02
N MET A 243 25.22 -1.27 -24.21
CA MET A 243 25.92 -1.44 -25.48
C MET A 243 26.73 -0.18 -25.84
N GLU A 244 26.16 1.03 -25.67
CA GLU A 244 26.83 2.31 -25.90
C GLU A 244 28.07 2.47 -25.00
N LYS A 245 27.92 2.27 -23.69
CA LYS A 245 29.01 2.33 -22.73
C LYS A 245 30.06 1.23 -22.93
N GLY A 246 29.64 0.06 -23.35
CA GLY A 246 30.54 -1.04 -23.67
C GLY A 246 31.39 -0.74 -24.90
N MET A 247 30.78 -0.16 -25.93
CA MET A 247 31.44 0.21 -27.17
C MET A 247 32.46 1.38 -26.94
N GLU A 248 32.08 2.42 -26.17
CA GLU A 248 32.93 3.54 -25.79
C GLU A 248 34.18 3.07 -25.03
N LYS A 249 33.98 2.26 -23.96
CA LYS A 249 35.07 1.69 -23.17
C LYS A 249 35.95 0.72 -23.97
N GLY A 250 35.34 -0.04 -24.89
CA GLY A 250 36.06 -0.94 -25.78
C GLY A 250 36.97 -0.17 -26.76
N MET A 251 36.46 0.92 -27.33
CA MET A 251 37.17 1.77 -28.25
C MET A 251 38.34 2.51 -27.55
N GLU A 252 38.10 3.07 -26.36
CA GLU A 252 39.11 3.72 -25.55
C GLU A 252 40.28 2.76 -25.21
N LYS A 253 39.96 1.59 -24.67
CA LYS A 253 40.95 0.54 -24.37
C LYS A 253 41.68 0.02 -25.61
N GLY A 254 40.98 -0.08 -26.72
CA GLY A 254 41.56 -0.49 -27.99
C GLY A 254 42.56 0.53 -28.53
N MET A 255 42.22 1.83 -28.47
CA MET A 255 43.13 2.91 -28.83
C MET A 255 44.35 2.94 -27.93
N GLU A 256 44.18 2.89 -26.60
CA GLU A 256 45.31 2.90 -25.64
C GLU A 256 46.29 1.74 -25.91
N LYS A 257 45.76 0.52 -26.10
CA LYS A 257 46.58 -0.64 -26.44
C LYS A 257 47.28 -0.47 -27.79
N GLY A 258 46.58 0.03 -28.80
CA GLY A 258 47.15 0.28 -30.12
C GLY A 258 48.28 1.32 -30.08
N PHE A 259 48.12 2.41 -29.34
CA PHE A 259 49.14 3.42 -29.12
C PHE A 259 50.38 2.84 -28.40
N LYS A 260 50.19 2.07 -27.33
CA LYS A 260 51.28 1.41 -26.61
C LYS A 260 52.06 0.46 -27.50
N GLN A 261 51.40 -0.34 -28.28
CA GLN A 261 52.04 -1.30 -29.18
C GLN A 261 52.82 -0.60 -30.30
N ARG A 262 52.26 0.43 -30.90
CA ARG A 262 52.91 1.22 -31.92
C ARG A 262 54.14 1.95 -31.37
N ASN A 263 54.04 2.57 -30.19
CA ASN A 263 55.17 3.23 -29.56
C ASN A 263 56.28 2.22 -29.23
N LYS A 264 55.96 1.02 -28.76
CA LYS A 264 56.93 -0.07 -28.54
C LYS A 264 57.67 -0.43 -29.82
N GLU A 265 56.95 -0.64 -30.94
CA GLU A 265 57.57 -0.93 -32.21
C GLU A 265 58.49 0.18 -32.71
N ILE A 266 58.07 1.45 -32.58
CA ILE A 266 58.85 2.62 -32.98
C ILE A 266 60.13 2.71 -32.15
N VAL A 267 60.02 2.64 -30.81
CA VAL A 267 61.17 2.72 -29.88
C VAL A 267 62.15 1.58 -30.15
N ASN A 268 61.69 0.35 -30.32
CA ASN A 268 62.55 -0.79 -30.60
C ASN A 268 63.25 -0.69 -31.96
N ASN A 269 62.61 -0.15 -32.97
CA ASN A 269 63.26 0.08 -34.27
C ASN A 269 64.32 1.18 -34.18
N MET A 270 64.07 2.30 -33.47
CA MET A 270 65.06 3.35 -33.29
C MET A 270 66.28 2.90 -32.46
N LEU A 271 66.05 2.06 -31.44
CA LEU A 271 67.13 1.46 -30.66
C LEU A 271 67.98 0.46 -31.49
N LYS A 272 67.40 -0.30 -32.41
CA LYS A 272 68.12 -1.19 -33.34
C LYS A 272 68.99 -0.41 -34.27
N GLU A 273 68.64 0.82 -34.65
CA GLU A 273 69.43 1.72 -35.49
C GLU A 273 70.46 2.48 -34.67
N ASN A 274 70.68 2.14 -33.37
CA ASN A 274 71.60 2.75 -32.44
C ASN A 274 71.40 4.30 -32.25
N MET A 275 70.12 4.72 -32.29
CA MET A 275 69.81 6.13 -31.97
C MET A 275 69.99 6.43 -30.48
N PRO A 276 70.57 7.57 -30.13
CA PRO A 276 70.66 7.99 -28.73
C PRO A 276 69.28 8.19 -28.07
N ILE A 277 69.20 7.86 -26.80
CA ILE A 277 67.93 7.89 -26.07
C ILE A 277 67.34 9.31 -26.02
N ASP A 278 68.17 10.33 -25.90
CA ASP A 278 67.72 11.72 -25.91
C ASP A 278 67.08 12.17 -27.23
N ILE A 279 67.43 11.56 -28.34
CA ILE A 279 66.85 11.79 -29.66
C ILE A 279 65.52 11.01 -29.74
N ILE A 280 65.44 9.77 -29.23
CA ILE A 280 64.23 8.98 -29.20
C ILE A 280 63.18 9.69 -28.35
N CYS A 281 63.57 10.27 -27.19
CA CYS A 281 62.68 11.08 -26.36
C CYS A 281 62.06 12.27 -27.12
N LYS A 282 62.90 12.98 -27.88
CA LYS A 282 62.45 14.13 -28.68
C LYS A 282 61.50 13.78 -29.79
N ILE A 283 61.73 12.65 -30.45
CA ILE A 283 60.89 12.21 -31.60
C ILE A 283 59.55 11.59 -31.13
N THR A 284 59.59 10.79 -30.06
CA THR A 284 58.42 10.05 -29.60
C THR A 284 57.58 10.82 -28.57
N GLY A 285 58.15 11.84 -27.93
CA GLY A 285 57.52 12.57 -26.83
C GLY A 285 57.49 11.79 -25.52
N LEU A 286 58.08 10.58 -25.48
CA LEU A 286 58.17 9.75 -24.28
C LEU A 286 59.38 10.16 -23.43
N ASN A 287 59.24 9.98 -22.12
CA ASN A 287 60.39 10.19 -21.22
C ASN A 287 61.31 8.93 -21.19
N GLU A 288 62.54 9.06 -20.66
CA GLU A 288 63.52 7.98 -20.63
C GLU A 288 63.06 6.73 -19.88
N LYS A 289 62.25 6.90 -18.83
CA LYS A 289 61.64 5.79 -18.07
C LYS A 289 60.64 5.04 -18.93
N GLU A 290 59.74 5.74 -19.63
CA GLU A 290 58.75 5.15 -20.52
C GLU A 290 59.40 4.39 -21.69
N ILE A 291 60.53 4.93 -22.24
CA ILE A 291 61.29 4.23 -23.25
C ILE A 291 61.91 2.94 -22.70
N ASN A 292 62.48 2.99 -21.48
CA ASN A 292 63.05 1.81 -20.85
C ASN A 292 62.02 0.74 -20.50
N ASP A 293 60.77 1.13 -20.13
CA ASP A 293 59.67 0.21 -19.88
C ASP A 293 59.11 -0.43 -21.15
N LEU A 294 59.40 0.12 -22.33
CA LEU A 294 59.03 -0.41 -23.65
C LEU A 294 60.09 -1.28 -24.32
N LYS A 295 61.34 -1.30 -23.79
CA LYS A 295 62.37 -2.24 -24.26
C LYS A 295 61.98 -3.68 -24.02
N ASP A 296 62.20 -4.53 -24.99
CA ASP A 296 62.06 -6.00 -24.84
C ASP A 296 63.26 -6.56 -24.09
#